data_a2af306e841a5211bbb0b8168e56b8f4
#
_entry.id   a2af306e841a5211bbb0b8168e56b8f4
#
_cell.length_a   1.000
_cell.length_b   1.000
_cell.length_c   1.000
_cell.angle_alpha   90.00
_cell.angle_beta   90.00
_cell.angle_gamma   90.00
#
_symmetry.space_group_name_H-M   'P 1'
#
loop_
_entity.id
_entity.type
_entity.pdbx_description
1 polymer ?
#
loop_
_entity_poly.entity_id
_entity_poly.type
_entity_poly.pdbx_seq_one_letter_code
_entity_poly.pdbx_strand_id
1 'polypeptide(L)'
;MEDKPSSFANSKEWIGSVEVGLVLDQFCNVPCRIVHSRSGSELNQVFSQVFKHFIEKKCPIMMGGDLDCSSKGIFGACEDGKNFYFLVVDPHFVKTSDGITEKNIVDLGWAKWIKLEDFVSSSFYNLCIPQVK
;
A
#
# COMPACT_ATOMS: atom_id res chain seq x y z
N MET A 1 21.35 -3.30 2.73
CA MET A 1 20.43 -2.22 3.18
C MET A 1 21.12 -1.39 4.23
N GLU A 2 21.71 -0.29 3.78
CA GLU A 2 22.54 0.56 4.65
C GLU A 2 21.92 1.92 4.97
N ASP A 3 20.65 2.12 4.60
CA ASP A 3 19.92 3.35 4.87
C ASP A 3 19.50 3.50 6.34
N LYS A 4 19.55 2.39 7.10
CA LYS A 4 19.20 2.36 8.52
C LYS A 4 20.34 1.84 9.36
N PRO A 5 20.57 2.41 10.56
CA PRO A 5 21.59 1.90 11.47
C PRO A 5 21.20 0.53 12.04
N SER A 6 22.18 -0.21 12.56
CA SER A 6 21.93 -1.52 13.15
C SER A 6 20.95 -1.47 14.33
N SER A 7 20.88 -0.34 15.03
CA SER A 7 19.91 -0.12 16.12
C SER A 7 18.46 -0.04 15.63
N PHE A 8 18.23 0.07 14.34
CA PHE A 8 16.88 0.04 13.76
C PHE A 8 16.21 -1.30 13.98
N ALA A 9 16.96 -2.40 13.94
CA ALA A 9 16.42 -3.73 14.19
C ALA A 9 15.79 -3.80 15.60
N ASN A 10 14.57 -4.31 15.67
CA ASN A 10 13.75 -4.39 16.90
C ASN A 10 13.33 -3.02 17.46
N SER A 11 13.52 -1.94 16.72
CA SER A 11 13.03 -0.62 17.10
C SER A 11 11.53 -0.48 16.75
N LYS A 12 10.94 0.63 17.17
CA LYS A 12 9.57 1.02 16.77
C LYS A 12 9.57 2.07 15.65
N GLU A 13 10.68 2.25 14.99
CA GLU A 13 10.77 3.19 13.87
C GLU A 13 9.96 2.70 12.67
N TRP A 14 9.47 3.65 11.92
CA TRP A 14 8.58 3.36 10.79
C TRP A 14 9.33 2.83 9.58
N ILE A 15 8.67 1.93 8.87
CA ILE A 15 9.10 1.42 7.56
C ILE A 15 8.17 2.01 6.52
N GLY A 16 8.73 2.81 5.62
CA GLY A 16 7.99 3.43 4.53
C GLY A 16 8.07 2.63 3.23
N SER A 17 7.47 3.18 2.19
CA SER A 17 7.41 2.54 0.87
C SER A 17 8.79 2.33 0.25
N VAL A 18 9.73 3.24 0.51
CA VAL A 18 11.09 3.13 -0.02
C VAL A 18 11.82 1.94 0.63
N GLU A 19 11.72 1.80 1.94
CA GLU A 19 12.32 0.69 2.67
C GLU A 19 11.75 -0.66 2.24
N VAL A 20 10.43 -0.72 2.03
CA VAL A 20 9.78 -1.93 1.48
C VAL A 20 10.35 -2.26 0.10
N GLY A 21 10.51 -1.25 -0.76
CA GLY A 21 11.10 -1.43 -2.07
C GLY A 21 12.52 -1.98 -2.03
N LEU A 22 13.35 -1.47 -1.10
CA LEU A 22 14.73 -1.94 -0.91
C LEU A 22 14.76 -3.39 -0.44
N VAL A 23 13.87 -3.77 0.48
CA VAL A 23 13.77 -5.16 0.96
C VAL A 23 13.41 -6.10 -0.18
N LEU A 24 12.40 -5.75 -0.97
CA LEU A 24 11.98 -6.58 -2.11
C LEU A 24 13.08 -6.72 -3.15
N ASP A 25 13.81 -5.65 -3.43
CA ASP A 25 14.92 -5.70 -4.38
C ASP A 25 16.06 -6.59 -3.88
N GLN A 26 16.50 -6.39 -2.63
CA GLN A 26 17.67 -7.10 -2.10
C GLN A 26 17.39 -8.56 -1.73
N PHE A 27 16.25 -8.85 -1.15
CA PHE A 27 15.97 -10.19 -0.61
C PHE A 27 15.13 -11.06 -1.56
N CYS A 28 14.31 -10.43 -2.40
CA CYS A 28 13.42 -11.15 -3.31
C CYS A 28 13.83 -11.00 -4.78
N ASN A 29 14.81 -10.17 -5.05
CA ASN A 29 15.23 -9.81 -6.42
C ASN A 29 14.06 -9.27 -7.25
N VAL A 30 13.18 -8.50 -6.61
CA VAL A 30 12.04 -7.84 -7.24
C VAL A 30 12.26 -6.34 -7.19
N PRO A 31 12.63 -5.70 -8.30
CA PRO A 31 12.76 -4.23 -8.34
C PRO A 31 11.39 -3.60 -8.15
N CYS A 32 11.36 -2.43 -7.51
CA CYS A 32 10.14 -1.70 -7.26
C CYS A 32 10.21 -0.32 -7.89
N ARG A 33 9.07 0.14 -8.40
CA ARG A 33 8.90 1.53 -8.81
C ARG A 33 8.16 2.27 -7.71
N ILE A 34 8.74 3.39 -7.27
CA ILE A 34 8.08 4.27 -6.31
C ILE A 34 7.35 5.35 -7.07
N VAL A 35 6.03 5.40 -6.88
CA VAL A 35 5.17 6.43 -7.46
C VAL A 35 4.73 7.36 -6.35
N HIS A 36 4.90 8.64 -6.56
CA HIS A 36 4.60 9.67 -5.57
C HIS A 36 3.37 10.48 -5.99
N SER A 37 2.44 10.65 -5.05
CA SER A 37 1.33 11.59 -5.16
C SER A 37 1.54 12.71 -4.14
N ARG A 38 1.60 13.95 -4.60
CA ARG A 38 1.85 15.11 -3.73
C ARG A 38 0.75 15.33 -2.70
N SER A 39 -0.46 14.90 -3.01
CA SER A 39 -1.61 15.01 -2.10
C SER A 39 -2.62 13.90 -2.40
N GLY A 40 -3.46 13.59 -1.41
CA GLY A 40 -4.55 12.65 -1.59
C GLY A 40 -5.54 13.11 -2.67
N SER A 41 -5.68 14.41 -2.85
CA SER A 41 -6.55 14.98 -3.90
C SER A 41 -6.03 14.72 -5.31
N GLU A 42 -4.76 14.35 -5.46
CA GLU A 42 -4.13 14.02 -6.75
C GLU A 42 -3.98 12.51 -7.00
N LEU A 43 -4.50 11.67 -6.13
CA LEU A 43 -4.39 10.20 -6.28
C LEU A 43 -5.03 9.69 -7.59
N ASN A 44 -6.02 10.39 -8.12
CA ASN A 44 -6.62 10.04 -9.40
C ASN A 44 -5.61 10.07 -10.56
N GLN A 45 -4.54 10.85 -10.44
CA GLN A 45 -3.49 10.94 -11.46
C GLN A 45 -2.61 9.68 -11.51
N VAL A 46 -2.53 8.94 -10.41
CA VAL A 46 -1.76 7.69 -10.34
C VAL A 46 -2.65 6.45 -10.52
N PHE A 47 -3.95 6.62 -10.57
CA PHE A 47 -4.91 5.51 -10.65
C PHE A 47 -4.64 4.60 -11.85
N SER A 48 -4.42 5.16 -13.02
CA SER A 48 -4.20 4.38 -14.25
C SER A 48 -2.97 3.49 -14.15
N GLN A 49 -1.90 3.96 -13.50
CA GLN A 49 -0.69 3.18 -13.29
C GLN A 49 -0.96 2.00 -12.35
N VAL A 50 -1.71 2.23 -11.28
CA VAL A 50 -2.09 1.19 -10.31
C VAL A 50 -3.02 0.17 -10.97
N PHE A 51 -4.01 0.63 -11.70
CA PHE A 51 -4.95 -0.24 -12.41
C PHE A 51 -4.23 -1.15 -13.42
N LYS A 52 -3.34 -0.57 -14.21
CA LYS A 52 -2.53 -1.31 -15.18
C LYS A 52 -1.64 -2.35 -14.49
N HIS A 53 -1.05 -1.99 -13.35
CA HIS A 53 -0.23 -2.91 -12.56
C HIS A 53 -1.01 -4.16 -12.16
N PHE A 54 -2.24 -4.00 -11.67
CA PHE A 54 -3.06 -5.14 -11.27
C PHE A 54 -3.45 -6.02 -12.45
N ILE A 55 -3.68 -5.44 -13.62
CA ILE A 55 -3.96 -6.21 -14.84
C ILE A 55 -2.73 -7.02 -15.26
N GLU A 56 -1.56 -6.40 -15.27
CA GLU A 56 -0.34 -7.00 -15.83
C GLU A 56 0.42 -7.86 -14.84
N LYS A 57 0.53 -7.44 -13.59
CA LYS A 57 1.42 -8.03 -12.59
C LYS A 57 0.68 -8.82 -11.51
N LYS A 58 -0.55 -8.46 -11.22
CA LYS A 58 -1.42 -9.16 -10.24
C LYS A 58 -0.79 -9.33 -8.86
N CYS A 59 -0.01 -8.35 -8.42
CA CYS A 59 0.60 -8.38 -7.10
C CYS A 59 0.26 -7.12 -6.31
N PRO A 60 0.24 -7.22 -4.96
CA PRO A 60 -0.10 -6.08 -4.11
C PRO A 60 0.90 -4.94 -4.22
N ILE A 61 0.42 -3.76 -3.84
CA ILE A 61 1.19 -2.52 -3.75
C ILE A 61 1.19 -2.09 -2.28
N MET A 62 2.31 -1.56 -1.80
CA MET A 62 2.36 -0.91 -0.49
C MET A 62 2.20 0.60 -0.66
N MET A 63 1.35 1.21 0.15
CA MET A 63 1.09 2.64 0.15
C MET A 63 1.34 3.22 1.54
N GLY A 64 2.07 4.31 1.59
CA GLY A 64 2.31 5.07 2.82
C GLY A 64 2.14 6.56 2.59
N GLY A 65 1.84 7.30 3.64
CA GLY A 65 1.68 8.75 3.60
C GLY A 65 2.39 9.43 4.77
N ASP A 66 2.25 10.75 4.86
CA ASP A 66 2.79 11.52 5.98
C ASP A 66 1.70 11.88 7.00
N LEU A 67 0.71 12.68 6.62
CA LEU A 67 -0.41 13.04 7.49
C LEU A 67 -1.35 11.85 7.68
N ASP A 68 -1.50 11.02 6.67
CA ASP A 68 -2.11 9.71 6.81
C ASP A 68 -1.04 8.75 7.33
N CYS A 69 -0.95 8.64 8.63
CA CYS A 69 0.10 7.92 9.34
C CYS A 69 0.00 6.40 9.26
N SER A 70 -0.80 5.85 8.35
CA SER A 70 -1.06 4.42 8.30
C SER A 70 -0.54 3.83 6.99
N SER A 71 0.33 2.83 7.11
CA SER A 71 0.74 2.01 5.97
C SER A 71 -0.42 1.11 5.56
N LYS A 72 -0.61 0.95 4.25
CA LYS A 72 -1.72 0.19 3.68
C LYS A 72 -1.23 -0.74 2.60
N GLY A 73 -1.87 -1.92 2.50
CA GLY A 73 -1.75 -2.76 1.32
C GLY A 73 -2.85 -2.39 0.33
N ILE A 74 -2.49 -2.19 -0.92
CA ILE A 74 -3.45 -2.00 -2.01
C ILE A 74 -3.48 -3.30 -2.80
N PHE A 75 -4.64 -3.95 -2.82
CA PHE A 75 -4.83 -5.28 -3.41
C PHE A 75 -5.71 -5.28 -4.65
N GLY A 76 -6.23 -4.13 -5.04
CA GLY A 76 -7.05 -4.01 -6.23
C GLY A 76 -7.39 -2.57 -6.54
N ALA A 77 -7.88 -2.33 -7.74
CA ALA A 77 -8.34 -1.04 -8.20
C ALA A 77 -9.55 -1.24 -9.09
N CYS A 78 -10.55 -0.38 -8.96
CA CYS A 78 -11.69 -0.40 -9.85
C CYS A 78 -12.23 1.01 -10.09
N GLU A 79 -12.95 1.16 -11.17
CA GLU A 79 -13.70 2.38 -11.44
C GLU A 79 -15.17 2.06 -11.63
N ASP A 80 -16.02 3.00 -11.19
CA ASP A 80 -17.45 2.95 -11.36
C ASP A 80 -17.90 4.30 -11.95
N GLY A 81 -18.00 4.35 -13.28
CA GLY A 81 -18.36 5.57 -13.99
C GLY A 81 -17.38 6.71 -13.71
N LYS A 82 -17.70 7.55 -12.72
CA LYS A 82 -16.90 8.73 -12.37
C LYS A 82 -16.04 8.53 -11.14
N ASN A 83 -16.19 7.42 -10.43
CA ASN A 83 -15.52 7.19 -9.16
C ASN A 83 -14.42 6.15 -9.33
N PHE A 84 -13.32 6.37 -8.60
CA PHE A 84 -12.18 5.47 -8.57
C PHE A 84 -12.01 4.94 -7.16
N TYR A 85 -11.65 3.64 -7.05
CA TYR A 85 -11.53 2.95 -5.77
C TYR A 85 -10.24 2.14 -5.72
N PHE A 86 -9.66 2.06 -4.52
CA PHE A 86 -8.65 1.06 -4.21
C PHE A 86 -9.22 0.04 -3.22
N LEU A 87 -8.89 -1.23 -3.40
CA LEU A 87 -9.12 -2.24 -2.39
C LEU A 87 -7.98 -2.17 -1.38
N VAL A 88 -8.29 -1.66 -0.20
CA VAL A 88 -7.32 -1.41 0.86
C VAL A 88 -7.38 -2.50 1.90
N VAL A 89 -6.23 -3.07 2.23
CA VAL A 89 -6.07 -4.01 3.34
C VAL A 89 -5.21 -3.34 4.41
N ASP A 90 -5.77 -3.21 5.61
CA ASP A 90 -5.08 -2.59 6.74
C ASP A 90 -4.24 -3.64 7.46
N PRO A 91 -2.93 -3.46 7.59
CA PRO A 91 -2.04 -4.43 8.24
C PRO A 91 -2.12 -4.41 9.77
N HIS A 92 -2.84 -3.49 10.37
CA HIS A 92 -2.91 -3.35 11.82
C HIS A 92 -3.84 -4.37 12.50
N PHE A 93 -4.54 -5.20 11.72
CA PHE A 93 -5.37 -6.24 12.28
C PHE A 93 -4.52 -7.28 13.00
N VAL A 94 -4.80 -7.47 14.28
CA VAL A 94 -4.13 -8.48 15.11
C VAL A 94 -5.21 -9.33 15.79
N LYS A 95 -5.12 -10.62 15.59
CA LYS A 95 -5.97 -11.58 16.27
C LYS A 95 -5.11 -12.75 16.78
N THR A 96 -5.24 -13.05 18.04
CA THR A 96 -4.40 -14.06 18.70
C THR A 96 -5.01 -15.46 18.69
N SER A 97 -6.26 -15.62 18.24
CA SER A 97 -6.94 -16.91 18.19
C SER A 97 -6.81 -17.57 16.82
N ASP A 98 -6.73 -18.89 16.81
CA ASP A 98 -6.76 -19.68 15.58
C ASP A 98 -8.06 -19.46 14.81
N GLY A 99 -8.03 -19.65 13.49
CA GLY A 99 -9.22 -19.60 12.65
C GLY A 99 -9.57 -18.23 12.08
N ILE A 100 -8.58 -17.36 11.84
CA ILE A 100 -8.80 -16.15 11.07
C ILE A 100 -9.11 -16.54 9.62
N THR A 101 -10.23 -16.06 9.11
CA THR A 101 -10.67 -16.30 7.73
C THR A 101 -10.71 -14.99 6.96
N GLU A 102 -10.68 -15.07 5.63
CA GLU A 102 -10.87 -13.89 4.77
C GLU A 102 -12.15 -13.15 5.12
N LYS A 103 -13.23 -13.90 5.40
CA LYS A 103 -14.50 -13.33 5.81
C LYS A 103 -14.38 -12.47 7.07
N ASN A 104 -13.62 -12.91 8.07
CA ASN A 104 -13.40 -12.13 9.29
C ASN A 104 -12.73 -10.79 8.98
N ILE A 105 -11.75 -10.79 8.10
CA ILE A 105 -11.02 -9.57 7.71
C ILE A 105 -11.97 -8.58 7.04
N VAL A 106 -12.80 -9.06 6.12
CA VAL A 106 -13.77 -8.22 5.40
C VAL A 106 -14.87 -7.71 6.33
N ASP A 107 -15.47 -8.60 7.12
CA ASP A 107 -16.60 -8.26 8.01
C ASP A 107 -16.21 -7.25 9.08
N LEU A 108 -14.95 -7.27 9.54
CA LEU A 108 -14.42 -6.32 10.52
C LEU A 108 -13.90 -5.02 9.87
N GLY A 109 -13.97 -4.89 8.55
CA GLY A 109 -13.58 -3.68 7.84
C GLY A 109 -12.09 -3.49 7.64
N TRP A 110 -11.26 -4.53 7.84
CA TRP A 110 -9.81 -4.45 7.63
C TRP A 110 -9.43 -4.59 6.16
N ALA A 111 -10.34 -5.08 5.31
CA ALA A 111 -10.22 -5.07 3.85
C ALA A 111 -11.48 -4.45 3.28
N LYS A 112 -11.37 -3.35 2.56
CA LYS A 112 -12.52 -2.64 2.00
C LYS A 112 -12.14 -1.80 0.79
N TRP A 113 -13.13 -1.54 -0.06
CA TRP A 113 -13.00 -0.58 -1.16
C TRP A 113 -13.12 0.84 -0.61
N ILE A 114 -12.16 1.68 -0.93
CA ILE A 114 -12.14 3.09 -0.51
C ILE A 114 -12.05 3.96 -1.76
N LYS A 115 -12.94 4.95 -1.87
CA LYS A 115 -12.86 5.96 -2.92
C LYS A 115 -11.57 6.76 -2.78
N LEU A 116 -10.95 7.12 -3.90
CA LEU A 116 -9.73 7.93 -3.87
C LEU A 116 -9.95 9.28 -3.17
N GLU A 117 -11.13 9.87 -3.31
CA GLU A 117 -11.48 11.14 -2.63
C GLU A 117 -11.60 11.03 -1.12
N ASP A 118 -11.73 9.81 -0.57
CA ASP A 118 -11.85 9.57 0.87
C ASP A 118 -10.49 9.37 1.55
N PHE A 119 -9.39 9.35 0.79
CA PHE A 119 -8.06 9.42 1.37
C PHE A 119 -7.77 10.82 1.90
N VAL A 120 -6.80 10.94 2.82
CA VAL A 120 -6.45 12.24 3.42
C VAL A 120 -5.96 13.19 2.33
N SER A 121 -6.76 14.21 2.00
CA SER A 121 -6.51 15.08 0.85
C SER A 121 -5.23 15.89 0.97
N SER A 122 -4.83 16.25 2.19
CA SER A 122 -3.62 17.04 2.46
C SER A 122 -2.36 16.19 2.65
N SER A 123 -2.49 14.87 2.72
CA SER A 123 -1.35 13.97 2.85
C SER A 123 -0.71 13.71 1.49
N PHE A 124 0.62 13.63 1.44
CA PHE A 124 1.24 12.98 0.28
C PHE A 124 1.15 11.45 0.45
N TYR A 125 1.34 10.73 -0.64
CA TYR A 125 1.39 9.28 -0.64
C TYR A 125 2.52 8.78 -1.53
N ASN A 126 3.20 7.75 -1.06
CA ASN A 126 4.15 6.98 -1.86
C ASN A 126 3.62 5.57 -2.05
N LEU A 127 3.64 5.09 -3.28
CA LEU A 127 3.23 3.74 -3.63
C LEU A 127 4.46 2.95 -4.07
N CYS A 128 4.72 1.84 -3.40
CA CYS A 128 5.77 0.90 -3.78
C CYS A 128 5.14 -0.15 -4.69
N ILE A 129 5.49 -0.11 -5.97
CA ILE A 129 4.89 -0.95 -7.02
C ILE A 129 5.91 -2.01 -7.45
N PRO A 130 5.78 -3.27 -6.97
CA PRO A 130 6.73 -4.32 -7.32
C PRO A 130 6.64 -4.68 -8.80
N GLN A 131 7.79 -4.82 -9.43
CA GLN A 131 7.89 -5.15 -10.86
C GLN A 131 8.18 -6.65 -11.02
N VAL A 132 7.25 -7.49 -10.57
CA VAL A 132 7.36 -8.95 -10.74
C VAL A 132 7.30 -9.34 -12.22
N LYS A 133 8.00 -10.40 -12.56
CA LYS A 133 8.01 -10.94 -13.94
C LYS A 133 6.90 -11.94 -14.16
#